data_93aae0a0f3918ad386ccd734996824c9
#
_entry.id   93aae0a0f3918ad386ccd734996824c9
#
_cell.length_a   1.000
_cell.length_b   1.000
_cell.length_c   1.000
_cell.angle_alpha   90.00
_cell.angle_beta   90.00
_cell.angle_gamma   90.00
#
_symmetry.space_group_name_H-M   'P 1'
#
loop_
_entity.id
_entity.type
_entity.pdbx_description
1 polymer ?
#
loop_
_entity_poly.entity_id
_entity_poly.type
_entity_poly.pdbx_seq_one_letter_code
_entity_poly.pdbx_strand_id
1 'polypeptide(L)'
;KDKFMICQRPAHKARGLLWEFVGGKVEPGETRQQALVRECQEELAVTVDVGDVFMDVTHEYPDLMVHLTLFHATIREGGPQKLEHNDIRWITDSMIFAPRKRRY
;
A
#
# COMPACT_ATOMS: atom_id res chain seq x y z
N LYS A 1 8.33 -14.91 -7.82
CA LYS A 1 7.28 -14.37 -8.37
C LYS A 1 6.96 -13.05 -7.82
N ASP A 2 5.84 -12.53 -8.13
CA ASP A 2 5.45 -11.22 -7.66
C ASP A 2 5.23 -11.21 -6.17
N LYS A 3 5.77 -10.20 -5.53
CA LYS A 3 5.56 -10.02 -4.10
C LYS A 3 4.90 -8.68 -3.87
N PHE A 4 4.09 -8.62 -2.84
CA PHE A 4 3.39 -7.40 -2.47
C PHE A 4 3.91 -6.94 -1.12
N MET A 5 4.16 -5.64 -1.00
CA MET A 5 4.55 -5.09 0.28
C MET A 5 3.31 -4.59 0.99
N ILE A 6 3.10 -5.04 2.20
CA ILE A 6 2.02 -4.53 3.02
C ILE A 6 2.60 -3.91 4.27
N CYS A 7 1.90 -2.91 4.78
CA CYS A 7 2.35 -2.13 5.90
C CYS A 7 1.29 -2.14 6.97
N GLN A 8 1.71 -2.25 8.23
CA GLN A 8 0.76 -2.27 9.33
C GLN A 8 0.58 -0.86 9.87
N ARG A 9 -0.65 -0.41 9.93
CA ARG A 9 -0.95 0.93 10.44
C ARG A 9 -0.58 1.03 11.91
N PRO A 10 -0.09 2.20 12.35
CA PRO A 10 0.23 2.39 13.77
C PRO A 10 -1.01 2.18 14.65
N ALA A 11 -0.80 1.70 15.84
CA ALA A 11 -1.90 1.39 16.75
C ALA A 11 -2.78 2.58 17.07
N HIS A 12 -2.21 3.78 17.09
CA HIS A 12 -2.96 4.97 17.48
C HIS A 12 -3.83 5.57 16.39
N LYS A 13 -3.71 5.07 15.15
CA LYS A 13 -4.52 5.62 14.05
C LYS A 13 -5.82 4.88 13.90
N ALA A 14 -6.76 5.49 13.18
CA ALA A 14 -8.01 4.82 12.85
C ALA A 14 -7.68 3.51 12.15
N ARG A 15 -8.38 2.47 12.45
CA ARG A 15 -8.14 1.13 11.93
C ARG A 15 -6.70 0.69 12.23
N GLY A 16 -6.22 1.02 13.42
CA GLY A 16 -4.85 0.72 13.82
C GLY A 16 -4.54 -0.76 13.79
N LEU A 17 -3.29 -1.07 13.53
CA LEU A 17 -2.76 -2.42 13.41
C LEU A 17 -3.31 -3.26 12.25
N LEU A 18 -4.18 -2.70 11.42
CA LEU A 18 -4.61 -3.39 10.20
C LEU A 18 -3.52 -3.23 9.14
N TRP A 19 -3.46 -4.20 8.27
CA TRP A 19 -2.46 -4.18 7.19
C TRP A 19 -3.05 -3.53 5.95
N GLU A 20 -2.24 -2.78 5.24
CA GLU A 20 -2.67 -2.04 4.05
C GLU A 20 -1.52 -1.99 3.04
N PHE A 21 -1.85 -1.63 1.80
CA PHE A 21 -0.83 -1.34 0.81
C PHE A 21 -0.33 0.09 1.05
N VAL A 22 0.94 0.34 0.72
CA VAL A 22 1.48 1.68 0.87
C VAL A 22 0.82 2.58 -0.15
N GLY A 23 0.56 3.81 0.22
CA GLY A 23 -0.03 4.79 -0.66
C GLY A 23 -0.88 5.78 0.10
N GLY A 24 -1.57 6.60 -0.64
CA GLY A 24 -2.41 7.61 -0.05
C GLY A 24 -3.21 8.31 -1.13
N LYS A 25 -3.70 9.49 -0.81
CA LYS A 25 -4.53 10.24 -1.74
C LYS A 25 -3.70 10.88 -2.83
N VAL A 26 -4.29 10.96 -4.02
CA VAL A 26 -3.71 11.70 -5.12
C VAL A 26 -3.98 13.19 -4.85
N GLU A 27 -2.94 13.99 -4.90
CA GLU A 27 -3.09 15.43 -4.67
C GLU A 27 -3.36 16.17 -5.97
N PRO A 28 -3.91 17.39 -5.89
CA PRO A 28 -4.18 18.15 -7.10
C PRO A 28 -2.92 18.30 -7.96
N GLY A 29 -3.07 18.04 -9.23
CA GLY A 29 -1.94 18.15 -10.17
C GLY A 29 -1.07 16.94 -10.27
N GLU A 30 -1.33 15.91 -9.46
CA GLU A 30 -0.55 14.66 -9.51
C GLU A 30 -1.27 13.61 -10.32
N THR A 31 -0.51 12.76 -11.01
CA THR A 31 -1.10 11.53 -11.53
C THR A 31 -1.09 10.50 -10.40
N ARG A 32 -1.80 9.40 -10.59
CA ARG A 32 -1.80 8.31 -9.59
C ARG A 32 -0.41 7.75 -9.41
N GLN A 33 0.36 7.63 -10.50
CA GLN A 33 1.73 7.12 -10.44
C GLN A 33 2.62 8.07 -9.64
N GLN A 34 2.48 9.37 -9.88
CA GLN A 34 3.27 10.37 -9.14
C GLN A 34 2.93 10.34 -7.66
N ALA A 35 1.66 10.15 -7.34
CA ALA A 35 1.23 10.05 -5.95
C ALA A 35 1.91 8.87 -5.27
N LEU A 36 1.98 7.73 -5.95
CA LEU A 36 2.62 6.55 -5.37
C LEU A 36 4.11 6.77 -5.14
N VAL A 37 4.79 7.42 -6.09
CA VAL A 37 6.21 7.73 -5.91
C VAL A 37 6.41 8.61 -4.68
N ARG A 38 5.58 9.63 -4.54
CA ARG A 38 5.67 10.55 -3.39
C ARG A 38 5.41 9.84 -2.08
N GLU A 39 4.35 9.02 -2.03
CA GLU A 39 4.00 8.32 -0.80
C GLU A 39 5.09 7.32 -0.39
N CYS A 40 5.69 6.64 -1.36
CA CYS A 40 6.76 5.71 -1.04
C CYS A 40 7.97 6.44 -0.45
N GLN A 41 8.26 7.64 -0.94
CA GLN A 41 9.34 8.43 -0.37
C GLN A 41 8.99 8.84 1.06
N GLU A 42 7.78 9.32 1.25
CA GLU A 42 7.37 9.83 2.56
C GLU A 42 7.23 8.74 3.61
N GLU A 43 6.70 7.61 3.22
CA GLU A 43 6.39 6.56 4.18
C GLU A 43 7.48 5.52 4.37
N LEU A 44 8.30 5.31 3.35
CA LEU A 44 9.29 4.24 3.36
C LEU A 44 10.71 4.67 3.04
N ALA A 45 10.90 5.90 2.66
CA ALA A 45 12.21 6.44 2.26
C ALA A 45 12.80 5.66 1.09
N VAL A 46 11.97 5.27 0.13
CA VAL A 46 12.47 4.59 -1.07
C VAL A 46 12.02 5.34 -2.32
N THR A 47 12.83 5.24 -3.37
CA THR A 47 12.48 5.75 -4.68
C THR A 47 12.05 4.57 -5.53
N VAL A 48 10.86 4.65 -6.11
CA VAL A 48 10.32 3.57 -6.91
C VAL A 48 10.08 4.01 -8.35
N ASP A 49 10.19 3.05 -9.26
CA ASP A 49 9.74 3.21 -10.62
C ASP A 49 8.40 2.52 -10.72
N VAL A 50 7.37 3.26 -11.11
CA VAL A 50 6.01 2.73 -11.16
C VAL A 50 5.71 2.30 -12.58
N GLY A 51 5.24 1.07 -12.72
CA GLY A 51 4.89 0.50 -14.01
C GLY A 51 3.39 0.48 -14.23
N ASP A 52 2.92 -0.58 -14.83
CA ASP A 52 1.51 -0.69 -15.20
C ASP A 52 0.60 -1.00 -14.03
N VAL A 53 -0.65 -0.72 -14.20
CA VAL A 53 -1.67 -1.09 -13.22
C VAL A 53 -1.70 -2.60 -13.07
N PHE A 54 -1.65 -3.07 -11.85
CA PHE A 54 -1.77 -4.49 -11.57
C PHE A 54 -3.24 -4.85 -11.34
N MET A 55 -3.97 -4.03 -10.63
CA MET A 55 -5.33 -4.36 -10.25
C MET A 55 -6.03 -3.13 -9.66
N ASP A 56 -7.33 -3.03 -9.90
CA ASP A 56 -8.16 -2.05 -9.22
C ASP A 56 -9.04 -2.78 -8.22
N VAL A 57 -9.13 -2.25 -7.03
CA VAL A 57 -9.89 -2.87 -5.95
C VAL A 57 -10.79 -1.83 -5.33
N THR A 58 -12.05 -2.19 -5.10
CA THR A 58 -12.96 -1.33 -4.36
C THR A 58 -13.29 -2.04 -3.05
N HIS A 59 -13.13 -1.33 -1.96
CA HIS A 59 -13.42 -1.88 -0.65
C HIS A 59 -14.42 -0.98 0.07
N GLU A 60 -15.47 -1.57 0.59
CA GLU A 60 -16.51 -0.82 1.26
C GLU A 60 -16.41 -1.01 2.76
N TYR A 61 -16.22 0.09 3.48
CA TYR A 61 -16.28 0.12 4.93
C TYR A 61 -17.65 0.64 5.32
N PRO A 62 -18.09 0.44 6.53
CA PRO A 62 -19.40 0.95 6.95
C PRO A 62 -19.57 2.46 6.76
N ASP A 63 -18.48 3.20 6.87
CA ASP A 63 -18.55 4.66 6.79
C ASP A 63 -17.89 5.23 5.56
N LEU A 64 -17.39 4.39 4.66
CA LEU A 64 -16.55 4.89 3.58
C LEU A 64 -16.35 3.83 2.50
N MET A 65 -16.33 4.24 1.25
CA MET A 65 -15.96 3.36 0.16
C MET A 65 -14.61 3.81 -0.38
N VAL A 66 -13.68 2.88 -0.53
CA VAL A 66 -12.34 3.19 -0.99
C VAL A 66 -12.06 2.47 -2.29
N HIS A 67 -11.58 3.20 -3.27
CA HIS A 67 -11.16 2.63 -4.55
C HIS A 67 -9.65 2.73 -4.60
N LEU A 68 -8.99 1.58 -4.73
CA LEU A 68 -7.54 1.51 -4.77
C LEU A 68 -7.06 1.03 -6.12
N THR A 69 -6.04 1.69 -6.64
CA THR A 69 -5.37 1.23 -7.85
C THR A 69 -3.99 0.74 -7.42
N LEU A 70 -3.72 -0.53 -7.68
CA LEU A 70 -2.44 -1.13 -7.35
C LEU A 70 -1.57 -1.18 -8.59
N PHE A 71 -0.31 -0.81 -8.44
CA PHE A 71 0.63 -0.76 -9.55
C PHE A 71 1.76 -1.72 -9.34
N HIS A 72 2.31 -2.21 -10.45
CA HIS A 72 3.62 -2.86 -10.41
C HIS A 72 4.65 -1.76 -10.16
N ALA A 73 5.61 -2.02 -9.33
CA ALA A 73 6.66 -1.04 -9.06
C ALA A 73 7.97 -1.75 -8.71
N THR A 74 9.05 -1.07 -8.96
CA THR A 74 10.39 -1.57 -8.66
C THR A 74 11.09 -0.55 -7.79
N ILE A 75 11.77 -0.99 -6.75
CA ILE A 75 12.55 -0.08 -5.93
C ILE A 75 13.84 0.24 -6.66
N ARG A 76 14.03 1.52 -6.97
CA ARG A 76 15.22 1.97 -7.66
C ARG A 76 16.33 2.31 -6.67
N GLU A 77 15.97 2.88 -5.55
CA GLU A 77 16.92 3.31 -4.56
C GLU A 77 16.36 3.17 -3.15
N GLY A 78 17.19 2.76 -2.22
CA GLY A 78 16.84 2.72 -0.82
C GLY A 78 16.28 1.39 -0.38
N GLY A 79 16.25 1.14 0.91
CA GLY A 79 15.59 0.00 1.52
C GLY A 79 14.39 0.50 2.29
N PRO A 80 13.23 -0.18 2.22
CA PRO A 80 12.05 0.29 2.91
C PRO A 80 12.27 0.47 4.41
N GLN A 81 11.84 1.60 4.94
CA GLN A 81 11.97 1.93 6.35
C GLN A 81 10.59 2.20 6.93
N LYS A 82 10.41 1.87 8.18
CA LYS A 82 9.12 2.06 8.84
C LYS A 82 9.02 3.47 9.40
N LEU A 83 8.88 4.44 8.55
CA LEU A 83 8.77 5.84 8.97
C LEU A 83 7.41 6.17 9.54
N GLU A 84 6.37 5.55 8.98
CA GLU A 84 5.00 5.81 9.39
C GLU A 84 4.20 4.59 9.77
N HIS A 85 4.78 3.42 9.67
CA HIS A 85 4.06 2.17 9.89
C HIS A 85 4.67 1.39 11.05
N ASN A 86 3.85 0.57 11.69
CA ASN A 86 4.29 -0.27 12.78
C ASN A 86 5.14 -1.43 12.28
N ASP A 87 4.84 -1.96 11.10
CA ASP A 87 5.57 -3.09 10.53
C ASP A 87 5.41 -3.12 9.02
N ILE A 88 6.29 -3.84 8.34
CA ILE A 88 6.28 -4.01 6.89
C ILE A 88 6.52 -5.48 6.62
N ARG A 89 5.76 -6.05 5.67
CA ARG A 89 5.94 -7.43 5.26
C ARG A 89 5.81 -7.58 3.76
N TRP A 90 6.47 -8.60 3.24
CA TRP A 90 6.32 -8.98 1.83
C TRP A 90 5.47 -10.25 1.78
N ILE A 91 4.45 -10.25 0.94
CA ILE A 91 3.56 -11.40 0.81
C ILE A 91 3.43 -11.76 -0.66
N THR A 92 2.94 -12.97 -0.92
CA THR A 92 2.64 -13.41 -2.28
C THR A 92 1.16 -13.23 -2.54
N ASP A 93 0.76 -13.26 -3.80
CA ASP A 93 -0.65 -13.07 -4.13
C ASP A 93 -1.54 -14.14 -3.54
N SER A 94 -1.04 -15.36 -3.33
CA SER A 94 -1.88 -16.37 -2.70
C SER A 94 -2.20 -15.99 -1.26
N MET A 95 -1.31 -15.29 -0.59
CA MET A 95 -1.58 -14.83 0.76
C MET A 95 -2.60 -13.71 0.78
N ILE A 96 -2.65 -12.88 -0.27
CA ILE A 96 -3.61 -11.80 -0.33
C ILE A 96 -5.03 -12.32 -0.36
N PHE A 97 -5.27 -13.36 -1.13
CA PHE A 97 -6.62 -13.84 -1.28
C PHE A 97 -7.05 -14.88 -0.26
N ALA A 98 -6.14 -15.57 0.34
CA ALA A 98 -6.50 -16.65 1.23
C ALA A 98 -7.31 -16.27 2.42
N PRO A 99 -6.99 -15.39 3.16
CA PRO A 99 -7.62 -15.21 4.41
C PRO A 99 -8.72 -14.43 4.61
N ARG A 100 -9.33 -14.05 3.73
CA ARG A 100 -10.33 -13.25 4.03
C ARG A 100 -11.25 -13.78 4.93
N LYS A 101 -11.28 -14.97 5.13
CA LYS A 101 -12.18 -15.50 5.98
C LYS A 101 -11.98 -15.14 7.33
N ARG A 102 -11.29 -14.75 7.83
CA ARG A 102 -11.23 -14.61 9.19
C ARG A 102 -11.56 -13.51 9.76
N ARG A 103 -11.99 -13.17 10.07
CA ARG A 103 -12.30 -12.22 10.55
C ARG A 103 -12.55 -11.95 11.50
N TYR A 104 -12.65 -12.04 11.85
CA TYR A 104 -12.81 -11.74 12.60
C TYR A 104 -13.06 -11.64 13.29
#